data_982cabd821797425217cfe2ddd5d149c
#
_entry.id   982cabd821797425217cfe2ddd5d149c
#
_cell.length_a   1.000
_cell.length_b   1.000
_cell.length_c   1.000
_cell.angle_alpha   90.00
_cell.angle_beta   90.00
_cell.angle_gamma   90.00
#
_symmetry.space_group_name_H-M   'P 1'
#
loop_
_entity.id
_entity.type
_entity.pdbx_description
1 polymer ?
#
loop_
_entity_poly.entity_id
_entity_poly.type
_entity_poly.pdbx_seq_one_letter_code
_entity_poly.pdbx_strand_id
1 'polypeptide(L)' 'MKGYNFSIIIEHDKDGYFAFCPKLQGCYSQGDTYEEAMANIKDAIKLHVEDLIKSKENLPKFDSISFSTVLKMPTLTKAS' A
#
# COMPACT_ATOMS: atom_id res chain seq x y z
N MET A 1 -1.93 -14.78 18.29
CA MET A 1 -1.16 -14.57 17.15
C MET A 1 -1.02 -13.14 16.79
N LYS A 2 0.14 -12.77 16.48
CA LYS A 2 0.38 -11.41 16.16
C LYS A 2 0.71 -11.25 14.73
N GLY A 3 0.16 -10.28 14.12
CA GLY A 3 0.45 -10.00 12.74
C GLY A 3 0.25 -8.55 12.50
N TYR A 4 0.76 -8.05 11.42
CA TYR A 4 0.56 -6.68 11.02
C TYR A 4 -0.32 -6.67 9.79
N ASN A 5 -1.30 -5.80 9.80
CA ASN A 5 -2.15 -5.65 8.63
C ASN A 5 -1.96 -4.23 8.13
N PHE A 6 -1.51 -4.11 6.89
CA PHE A 6 -1.33 -2.81 6.29
C PHE A 6 -2.46 -2.54 5.32
N SER A 7 -3.13 -1.44 5.53
CA SER A 7 -4.20 -1.05 4.62
C SER A 7 -3.59 -0.29 3.46
N ILE A 8 -3.98 -0.68 2.27
CA ILE A 8 -3.53 -0.02 1.06
C ILE A 8 -4.72 0.68 0.45
N ILE A 9 -4.56 1.94 0.15
CA ILE A 9 -5.60 2.71 -0.52
C ILE A 9 -5.15 2.93 -1.95
N ILE A 10 -6.01 2.57 -2.89
CA ILE A 10 -5.70 2.74 -4.29
C ILE A 10 -6.70 3.68 -4.90
N GLU A 11 -6.19 4.68 -5.60
CA GLU A 11 -7.02 5.66 -6.29
C GLU A 11 -6.73 5.56 -7.77
N HIS A 12 -7.75 5.79 -8.56
CA HIS A 12 -7.63 5.70 -10.00
C HIS A 12 -8.15 6.99 -10.62
N ASP A 13 -7.37 7.59 -11.49
CA ASP A 13 -7.84 8.73 -12.25
C ASP A 13 -7.32 8.58 -13.68
N LYS A 14 -7.41 9.63 -14.46
CA LYS A 14 -7.07 9.52 -15.86
C LYS A 14 -5.59 9.27 -16.09
N ASP A 15 -4.77 9.53 -15.10
CA ASP A 15 -3.33 9.34 -15.26
C ASP A 15 -2.85 7.97 -14.79
N GLY A 16 -3.72 7.17 -14.22
CA GLY A 16 -3.33 5.83 -13.81
C GLY A 16 -3.82 5.49 -12.42
N TYR A 17 -3.14 4.55 -11.81
CA TYR A 17 -3.49 4.09 -10.48
C TYR A 17 -2.42 4.52 -9.49
N PHE A 18 -2.88 4.99 -8.33
CA PHE A 18 -1.98 5.45 -7.27
C PHE A 18 -2.31 4.68 -6.01
N ALA A 19 -1.29 4.20 -5.35
CA ALA A 19 -1.47 3.39 -4.16
C ALA A 19 -0.66 3.96 -3.02
N PHE A 20 -1.19 3.90 -1.83
CA PHE A 20 -0.41 4.34 -0.69
C PHE A 20 -0.85 3.61 0.57
N CYS A 21 0.04 3.60 1.54
CA CYS A 21 -0.19 2.94 2.81
C CYS A 21 -0.17 4.01 3.90
N PRO A 22 -1.33 4.40 4.41
CA PRO A 22 -1.35 5.50 5.39
C PRO A 22 -0.57 5.22 6.66
N LYS A 23 -0.44 3.95 7.01
CA LYS A 23 0.27 3.60 8.23
C LYS A 23 1.77 3.87 8.13
N LEU A 24 2.30 3.87 6.93
CA LEU A 24 3.72 4.08 6.71
C LEU A 24 3.92 5.40 6.00
N GLN A 25 4.52 6.33 6.69
CA GLN A 25 4.69 7.65 6.13
C GLN A 25 5.59 7.62 4.91
N GLY A 26 5.15 8.27 3.85
CA GLY A 26 5.94 8.33 2.63
C GLY A 26 5.88 7.08 1.78
N CYS A 27 5.04 6.13 2.13
CA CYS A 27 4.97 4.89 1.38
C CYS A 27 3.86 4.98 0.34
N TYR A 28 4.22 5.20 -0.89
CA TYR A 28 3.25 5.28 -1.97
C TYR A 28 3.88 4.78 -3.25
N SER A 29 3.02 4.52 -4.23
CA SER A 29 3.48 3.99 -5.48
C SER A 29 2.43 4.26 -6.54
N GLN A 30 2.73 3.91 -7.78
CA GLN A 30 1.77 4.12 -8.85
C GLN A 30 1.99 3.06 -9.92
N GLY A 31 1.05 2.96 -10.83
CA GLY A 31 1.15 2.05 -11.94
C GLY A 31 0.11 2.37 -12.98
N ASP A 32 0.28 1.81 -14.16
CA ASP A 32 -0.67 2.00 -15.23
C ASP A 32 -1.91 1.12 -15.05
N THR A 33 -1.79 0.05 -14.29
CA THR A 33 -2.91 -0.83 -14.02
C THR A 33 -3.02 -1.03 -12.52
N TYR A 34 -4.18 -1.53 -12.12
CA TYR A 34 -4.40 -1.85 -10.72
C TYR A 34 -3.34 -2.85 -10.22
N GLU A 35 -3.10 -3.89 -11.02
CA GLU A 35 -2.14 -4.91 -10.61
C GLU A 35 -0.74 -4.34 -10.45
N GLU A 36 -0.38 -3.45 -11.34
CA GLU A 36 0.95 -2.86 -11.27
C GLU A 36 1.09 -1.98 -10.04
N ALA A 37 0.10 -1.14 -9.78
CA ALA A 37 0.15 -0.28 -8.60
C ALA A 37 0.18 -1.12 -7.33
N MET A 38 -0.59 -2.21 -7.32
CA MET A 38 -0.63 -3.08 -6.16
C MET A 38 0.72 -3.76 -5.93
N ALA A 39 1.31 -4.28 -6.99
CA ALA A 39 2.60 -4.94 -6.85
C ALA A 39 3.65 -3.94 -6.36
N ASN A 40 3.61 -2.74 -6.92
CA ASN A 40 4.59 -1.74 -6.55
C ASN A 40 4.44 -1.27 -5.11
N ILE A 41 3.20 -1.12 -4.63
CA ILE A 41 3.02 -0.66 -3.26
C ILE A 41 3.41 -1.77 -2.27
N LYS A 42 3.16 -3.02 -2.61
CA LYS A 42 3.56 -4.10 -1.74
C LYS A 42 5.07 -4.18 -1.63
N ASP A 43 5.77 -3.95 -2.73
CA ASP A 43 7.21 -3.91 -2.70
C ASP A 43 7.69 -2.75 -1.83
N ALA A 44 7.07 -1.60 -1.97
CA ALA A 44 7.45 -0.44 -1.17
C ALA A 44 7.24 -0.71 0.32
N ILE A 45 6.14 -1.36 0.66
CA ILE A 45 5.88 -1.69 2.05
C ILE A 45 6.91 -2.65 2.58
N LYS A 46 7.28 -3.64 1.79
CA LYS A 46 8.29 -4.60 2.22
C LYS A 46 9.62 -3.92 2.49
N LEU A 47 10.01 -3.00 1.63
CA LEU A 47 11.25 -2.29 1.83
C LEU A 47 11.20 -1.43 3.08
N HIS A 48 10.07 -0.80 3.32
CA HIS A 48 9.89 0.01 4.51
C HIS A 48 10.02 -0.85 5.77
N VAL A 49 9.38 -2.02 5.75
CA VAL A 49 9.41 -2.89 6.90
C VAL A 49 10.81 -3.46 7.12
N GLU A 50 11.49 -3.80 6.05
CA GLU A 50 12.86 -4.27 6.18
C GLU A 50 13.75 -3.22 6.82
N ASP A 51 13.56 -1.98 6.44
CA ASP A 51 14.35 -0.91 6.99
C ASP A 51 14.07 -0.75 8.49
N LEU A 52 12.80 -0.87 8.87
CA LEU A 52 12.45 -0.77 10.27
C LEU A 52 12.99 -1.95 11.07
N ILE A 53 12.99 -3.13 10.48
CA ILE A 53 13.56 -4.28 11.16
C ILE A 53 15.03 -4.10 11.43
N LYS A 54 15.75 -3.55 10.47
CA LYS A 54 17.16 -3.32 10.68
C LYS A 54 17.41 -2.31 11.78
N SER A 55 16.51 -1.35 11.93
CA SER A 55 16.71 -0.33 12.94
C SER A 55 16.25 -0.78 14.31
N LYS A 56 15.20 -1.57 14.36
CA LYS A 56 14.56 -1.83 15.62
C LYS A 56 14.53 -3.25 16.01
N GLU A 57 14.40 -4.13 15.21
CA GLU A 57 14.39 -5.51 15.55
C GLU A 57 13.18 -6.08 16.21
N ASN A 58 12.14 -5.35 16.39
CA ASN A 58 10.96 -5.89 17.04
C ASN A 58 9.79 -6.06 16.13
N LEU A 59 10.02 -6.06 14.85
CA LEU A 59 8.93 -6.20 13.92
C LEU A 59 8.71 -7.67 13.57
N PRO A 60 7.49 -8.01 13.17
CA PRO A 60 7.20 -9.40 12.84
C PRO A 60 7.86 -9.81 11.55
N LYS A 61 7.89 -11.09 11.31
CA LYS A 61 8.41 -11.59 10.06
C LYS A 61 7.44 -11.27 8.95
N PHE A 62 7.93 -11.31 7.73
CA PHE A 62 7.09 -10.97 6.59
C PHE A 62 5.89 -11.88 6.46
N ASP A 63 5.99 -13.12 6.85
CA ASP A 63 4.86 -14.02 6.70
C ASP A 63 3.74 -13.70 7.68
N SER A 64 3.95 -12.79 8.62
CA SER A 64 2.86 -12.39 9.49
C SER A 64 2.28 -11.04 9.06
N ILE A 65 2.63 -10.56 7.88
CA ILE A 65 2.11 -9.31 7.37
C ILE A 65 1.01 -9.62 6.37
N SER A 66 -0.09 -8.94 6.52
CA SER A 66 -1.18 -9.08 5.56
C SER A 66 -1.57 -7.71 5.04
N PHE A 67 -2.32 -7.70 3.95
CA PHE A 67 -2.71 -6.46 3.32
C PHE A 67 -4.21 -6.41 3.13
N SER A 68 -4.77 -5.26 3.41
CA SER A 68 -6.17 -4.98 3.11
C SER A 68 -6.18 -3.88 2.07
N THR A 69 -7.11 -3.93 1.15
CA THR A 69 -7.13 -2.98 0.06
C THR A 69 -8.47 -2.27 0.00
N VAL A 70 -8.40 -0.97 -0.18
CA VAL A 70 -9.57 -0.15 -0.42
C VAL A 70 -9.35 0.56 -1.74
N LEU A 71 -10.25 0.33 -2.68
CA LEU A 71 -10.13 0.97 -3.98
C LEU A 71 -11.05 2.16 -4.01
N LYS A 72 -10.46 3.34 -4.23
CA LYS A 72 -11.23 4.56 -4.32
C LYS A 72 -11.25 5.01 -5.75
N MET A 73 -12.45 5.20 -6.27
CA MET A 73 -12.61 5.65 -7.62
C MET A 73 -12.96 7.12 -7.61
N PRO A 74 -12.66 7.83 -8.67
CA PRO A 74 -13.07 9.22 -8.74
C PRO A 74 -14.59 9.28 -8.65
N THR A 75 -15.06 10.28 -8.00
CA THR A 75 -16.48 10.41 -7.85
C THR A 75 -17.04 11.04 -9.06
N LEU A 76 -17.40 10.26 -9.95
CA LEU A 76 -17.91 10.80 -11.14
C LEU A 76 -19.22 11.23 -11.05
N THR A 77 -19.73 10.81 -10.21
CA THR A 77 -21.03 11.11 -10.15
C THR A 77 -21.43 12.42 -9.90
N LYS A 78 -21.10 12.62 -9.88
CA LYS A 78 -21.38 13.43 -9.68
C LYS A 78 -21.41 14.13 -10.15
N ALA A 79 -21.37 14.00 -10.35
CA ALA A 79 -21.29 14.49 -10.79
C ALA A 79 -21.67 14.94 -11.02
N SER A 80 -21.68 15.00 -10.96
CA SER A 80 -21.94 15.34 -11.28
C SER A 80 -22.31 15.49 -11.34
#